data_de502e97838b8543bfac4729652da9b2
#
_entry.id   de502e97838b8543bfac4729652da9b2
#
_cell.length_a   1.000
_cell.length_b   1.000
_cell.length_c   1.000
_cell.angle_alpha   90.00
_cell.angle_beta   90.00
_cell.angle_gamma   90.00
#
_symmetry.space_group_name_H-M   'P 1'
#
loop_
_entity.id
_entity.type
_entity.pdbx_description
1 polymer ?
#
loop_
_entity_poly.entity_id
_entity_poly.type
_entity_poly.pdbx_seq_one_letter_code
_entity_poly.pdbx_strand_id
1 'polypeptide(L)'
;MSAPNKSYDPVEVEALKPEEIERMRDEAFAAFAAAGDLDALAQAKTAHTGGTSPLSLANREIGALPPQAKAEAGKRVGQARGAVSKALAARQAELEAERDARVLVEEAVDVTLPYDRTPAGARHPLTTIMERVADVFVAMGYEIAEGPEVEAEWFNFDALNFVPDHPARQMQDTFFVQGTTADGKATEGDESGVVLRTHTSPVQARSLLERKPPVYVVCPGRVYRTDELDATHTPVFHQIELLAVDEGLTMADLKGTLDHMVQALFGPDMKTRLRPNFFPFTEPSAEMDMVCYVCRGESVGNPDRPCRTCGSEGWIELGGCGMVNPKVLTACGVDPTKYSGFAFGFGIERMLMFRHNVEDMRDMVEGDVRFTRPFGMEI
;
A
#
# COMPACT_ATOMS: atom_id res chain seq x y z
N MET A 1 34.56 -35.86 -9.34
CA MET A 1 35.93 -35.86 -8.73
C MET A 1 36.91 -35.85 -9.90
N SER A 2 37.42 -34.67 -10.26
CA SER A 2 38.47 -34.55 -11.28
C SER A 2 39.78 -35.02 -10.68
N ALA A 3 40.48 -35.90 -11.39
CA ALA A 3 41.79 -36.36 -10.99
C ALA A 3 42.73 -35.17 -10.79
N PRO A 4 43.57 -35.16 -9.75
CA PRO A 4 44.52 -34.07 -9.55
C PRO A 4 45.45 -33.99 -10.75
N ASN A 5 45.47 -32.80 -11.37
CA ASN A 5 46.44 -32.53 -12.43
C ASN A 5 47.84 -32.69 -11.85
N LYS A 6 48.62 -33.66 -12.35
CA LYS A 6 49.95 -33.99 -11.83
C LYS A 6 51.06 -33.04 -12.30
N SER A 7 50.76 -32.05 -13.12
CA SER A 7 51.70 -31.00 -13.48
C SER A 7 51.47 -29.79 -12.59
N TYR A 8 52.06 -29.82 -11.40
CA TYR A 8 52.22 -28.60 -10.63
C TYR A 8 53.23 -27.75 -11.36
N ASP A 9 52.76 -26.58 -11.81
CA ASP A 9 53.70 -25.56 -12.28
C ASP A 9 54.43 -25.03 -11.02
N PRO A 10 55.77 -25.16 -10.95
CA PRO A 10 56.55 -24.66 -9.81
C PRO A 10 56.58 -23.14 -9.77
N VAL A 11 56.02 -22.47 -10.80
CA VAL A 11 55.96 -21.02 -10.85
C VAL A 11 54.95 -20.54 -9.82
N GLU A 12 55.36 -19.57 -9.03
CA GLU A 12 54.57 -18.87 -8.05
C GLU A 12 53.25 -18.37 -8.67
N VAL A 13 52.13 -18.70 -8.08
CA VAL A 13 50.85 -18.06 -8.44
C VAL A 13 50.96 -16.62 -8.00
N GLU A 14 50.82 -15.66 -8.93
CA GLU A 14 51.00 -14.25 -8.69
C GLU A 14 50.23 -13.74 -7.47
N ALA A 15 48.92 -14.15 -7.38
CA ALA A 15 48.03 -13.80 -6.28
C ALA A 15 48.46 -14.34 -4.89
N LEU A 16 49.45 -15.23 -4.84
CA LEU A 16 49.92 -15.88 -3.59
C LEU A 16 51.32 -15.40 -3.18
N LYS A 17 51.91 -14.49 -3.94
CA LYS A 17 53.18 -13.85 -3.56
C LYS A 17 53.01 -13.04 -2.26
N PRO A 18 54.04 -12.99 -1.40
CA PRO A 18 53.98 -12.24 -0.15
C PRO A 18 53.49 -10.79 -0.35
N GLU A 19 54.11 -10.10 -1.33
CA GLU A 19 53.79 -8.70 -1.62
C GLU A 19 52.36 -8.50 -2.04
N GLU A 20 51.77 -9.41 -2.82
CA GLU A 20 50.38 -9.33 -3.26
C GLU A 20 49.37 -9.61 -2.11
N ILE A 21 49.68 -10.58 -1.24
CA ILE A 21 48.90 -10.83 -0.05
C ILE A 21 48.91 -9.63 0.91
N GLU A 22 50.10 -9.01 1.08
CA GLU A 22 50.24 -7.80 1.90
C GLU A 22 49.45 -6.64 1.27
N ARG A 23 49.58 -6.42 -0.04
CA ARG A 23 48.83 -5.39 -0.76
C ARG A 23 47.32 -5.56 -0.55
N MET A 24 46.78 -6.78 -0.77
CA MET A 24 45.36 -7.06 -0.57
C MET A 24 44.90 -6.82 0.88
N ARG A 25 45.72 -7.16 1.86
CA ARG A 25 45.45 -6.87 3.28
C ARG A 25 45.43 -5.35 3.53
N ASP A 26 46.40 -4.64 3.03
CA ASP A 26 46.57 -3.20 3.28
C ASP A 26 45.49 -2.38 2.56
N GLU A 27 45.08 -2.82 1.38
CA GLU A 27 43.89 -2.26 0.69
C GLU A 27 42.61 -2.43 1.51
N ALA A 28 42.40 -3.61 2.11
CA ALA A 28 41.28 -3.85 2.99
C ALA A 28 41.33 -2.94 4.24
N PHE A 29 42.50 -2.79 4.84
CA PHE A 29 42.71 -1.88 5.99
C PHE A 29 42.40 -0.45 5.63
N ALA A 30 42.89 0.02 4.50
CA ALA A 30 42.63 1.39 4.00
C ALA A 30 41.11 1.61 3.76
N ALA A 31 40.45 0.62 3.14
CA ALA A 31 39.02 0.71 2.88
C ALA A 31 38.18 0.75 4.18
N PHE A 32 38.55 -0.07 5.20
CA PHE A 32 37.86 -0.03 6.49
C PHE A 32 38.13 1.29 7.24
N ALA A 33 39.37 1.77 7.22
CA ALA A 33 39.73 3.06 7.85
C ALA A 33 39.02 4.25 7.19
N ALA A 34 38.79 4.19 5.87
CA ALA A 34 38.11 5.24 5.12
C ALA A 34 36.59 5.25 5.31
N ALA A 35 36.01 4.13 5.81
CA ALA A 35 34.57 4.06 6.05
C ALA A 35 34.16 5.03 7.16
N GLY A 36 33.32 6.01 6.82
CA GLY A 36 32.84 7.05 7.75
C GLY A 36 31.59 6.64 8.55
N ASP A 37 30.93 5.57 8.15
CA ASP A 37 29.72 5.05 8.80
C ASP A 37 29.61 3.53 8.63
N LEU A 38 28.60 2.92 9.28
CA LEU A 38 28.37 1.48 9.24
C LEU A 38 27.96 0.98 7.85
N ASP A 39 27.28 1.80 7.04
CA ASP A 39 26.87 1.43 5.69
C ASP A 39 28.07 1.38 4.74
N ALA A 40 28.94 2.37 4.79
CA ALA A 40 30.21 2.39 4.06
C ALA A 40 31.09 1.19 4.49
N LEU A 41 31.14 0.89 5.79
CA LEU A 41 31.87 -0.27 6.28
C LEU A 41 31.27 -1.59 5.77
N ALA A 42 29.96 -1.71 5.67
CA ALA A 42 29.30 -2.89 5.12
C ALA A 42 29.62 -3.11 3.64
N GLN A 43 29.72 -2.04 2.86
CA GLN A 43 30.16 -2.09 1.46
C GLN A 43 31.64 -2.55 1.38
N ALA A 44 32.52 -1.95 2.17
CA ALA A 44 33.93 -2.32 2.24
C ALA A 44 34.11 -3.78 2.71
N LYS A 45 33.33 -4.23 3.68
CA LYS A 45 33.28 -5.63 4.11
C LYS A 45 32.95 -6.58 2.96
N THR A 46 31.91 -6.26 2.19
CA THR A 46 31.50 -7.08 1.04
C THR A 46 32.62 -7.19 0.01
N ALA A 47 33.29 -6.08 -0.30
CA ALA A 47 34.38 -6.01 -1.26
C ALA A 47 35.64 -6.81 -0.81
N HIS A 48 36.02 -6.74 0.46
CA HIS A 48 37.30 -7.25 0.94
C HIS A 48 37.23 -8.57 1.75
N THR A 49 36.03 -8.97 2.20
CA THR A 49 35.83 -10.25 2.93
C THR A 49 34.82 -11.18 2.28
N GLY A 50 34.07 -10.72 1.28
CA GLY A 50 33.10 -11.52 0.54
C GLY A 50 33.73 -12.68 -0.23
N GLY A 51 32.91 -13.61 -0.73
CA GLY A 51 33.38 -14.79 -1.45
C GLY A 51 34.14 -14.49 -2.75
N THR A 52 33.96 -13.30 -3.31
CA THR A 52 34.66 -12.79 -4.50
C THR A 52 35.78 -11.80 -4.17
N SER A 53 36.06 -11.59 -2.88
CA SER A 53 37.13 -10.69 -2.45
C SER A 53 38.52 -11.20 -2.88
N PRO A 54 39.51 -10.29 -3.08
CA PRO A 54 40.84 -10.69 -3.52
C PRO A 54 41.48 -11.79 -2.66
N LEU A 55 41.43 -11.65 -1.34
CA LEU A 55 41.96 -12.68 -0.42
C LEU A 55 41.17 -14.00 -0.46
N SER A 56 39.88 -13.94 -0.75
CA SER A 56 39.08 -15.19 -0.91
C SER A 56 39.38 -15.90 -2.22
N LEU A 57 39.62 -15.13 -3.28
CA LEU A 57 40.07 -15.68 -4.56
C LEU A 57 41.49 -16.25 -4.44
N ALA A 58 42.42 -15.51 -3.85
CA ALA A 58 43.78 -15.99 -3.57
C ALA A 58 43.78 -17.32 -2.75
N ASN A 59 42.88 -17.43 -1.76
CA ASN A 59 42.71 -18.65 -0.99
C ASN A 59 42.30 -19.86 -1.83
N ARG A 60 41.56 -19.69 -2.91
CA ARG A 60 41.17 -20.76 -3.84
C ARG A 60 42.36 -21.26 -4.68
N GLU A 61 43.26 -20.34 -5.03
CA GLU A 61 44.47 -20.64 -5.82
C GLU A 61 45.48 -21.52 -5.08
N ILE A 62 45.39 -21.59 -3.74
CA ILE A 62 46.25 -22.50 -2.93
C ILE A 62 46.15 -23.96 -3.41
N GLY A 63 44.97 -24.35 -3.94
CA GLY A 63 44.74 -25.66 -4.48
C GLY A 63 45.66 -26.05 -5.64
N ALA A 64 46.14 -25.08 -6.41
CA ALA A 64 46.99 -25.23 -7.57
C ALA A 64 48.49 -25.45 -7.21
N LEU A 65 48.91 -25.11 -5.98
CA LEU A 65 50.30 -25.22 -5.54
C LEU A 65 50.74 -26.68 -5.26
N PRO A 66 52.06 -26.93 -5.37
CA PRO A 66 52.65 -28.20 -4.91
C PRO A 66 52.44 -28.39 -3.39
N PRO A 67 52.36 -29.66 -2.87
CA PRO A 67 52.05 -29.91 -1.46
C PRO A 67 52.94 -29.16 -0.45
N GLN A 68 54.21 -28.97 -0.78
CA GLN A 68 55.17 -28.29 0.08
C GLN A 68 54.91 -26.77 0.19
N ALA A 69 54.47 -26.14 -0.89
CA ALA A 69 54.15 -24.69 -0.95
C ALA A 69 52.76 -24.37 -0.37
N LYS A 70 51.82 -25.35 -0.37
CA LYS A 70 50.46 -25.16 0.16
C LYS A 70 50.43 -24.74 1.62
N ALA A 71 51.27 -25.34 2.46
CA ALA A 71 51.28 -25.08 3.90
C ALA A 71 51.71 -23.63 4.21
N GLU A 72 52.71 -23.13 3.51
CA GLU A 72 53.22 -21.78 3.71
C GLU A 72 52.28 -20.71 3.14
N ALA A 73 51.79 -20.94 1.92
CA ALA A 73 50.78 -20.05 1.30
C ALA A 73 49.49 -20.02 2.14
N GLY A 74 49.01 -21.18 2.59
CA GLY A 74 47.85 -21.29 3.46
C GLY A 74 48.00 -20.53 4.78
N LYS A 75 49.16 -20.63 5.41
CA LYS A 75 49.49 -19.89 6.63
C LYS A 75 49.47 -18.37 6.37
N ARG A 76 50.07 -17.90 5.29
CA ARG A 76 50.17 -16.50 4.90
C ARG A 76 48.79 -15.92 4.61
N VAL A 77 48.00 -16.55 3.75
CA VAL A 77 46.63 -16.13 3.44
C VAL A 77 45.73 -16.18 4.68
N GLY A 78 45.87 -17.24 5.50
CA GLY A 78 45.14 -17.36 6.75
C GLY A 78 45.44 -16.23 7.74
N GLN A 79 46.71 -15.88 7.88
CA GLN A 79 47.12 -14.73 8.71
C GLN A 79 46.59 -13.40 8.19
N ALA A 80 46.65 -13.15 6.87
CA ALA A 80 46.13 -11.95 6.26
C ALA A 80 44.61 -11.85 6.46
N ARG A 81 43.85 -12.92 6.21
CA ARG A 81 42.40 -12.96 6.44
C ARG A 81 42.02 -12.74 7.92
N GLY A 82 42.78 -13.33 8.83
CA GLY A 82 42.60 -13.13 10.27
C GLY A 82 42.85 -11.68 10.67
N ALA A 83 43.90 -11.06 10.13
CA ALA A 83 44.20 -9.65 10.36
C ALA A 83 43.10 -8.73 9.80
N VAL A 84 42.61 -9.00 8.57
CA VAL A 84 41.51 -8.25 7.95
C VAL A 84 40.22 -8.37 8.76
N SER A 85 39.86 -9.60 9.21
CA SER A 85 38.69 -9.80 10.07
C SER A 85 38.81 -9.05 11.40
N LYS A 86 39.99 -9.03 11.99
CA LYS A 86 40.24 -8.29 13.24
C LYS A 86 40.14 -6.77 13.03
N ALA A 87 40.69 -6.24 11.95
CA ALA A 87 40.60 -4.82 11.61
C ALA A 87 39.16 -4.39 11.34
N LEU A 88 38.39 -5.20 10.60
CA LEU A 88 36.98 -4.97 10.35
C LEU A 88 36.19 -4.90 11.67
N ALA A 89 36.37 -5.89 12.55
CA ALA A 89 35.69 -5.91 13.84
C ALA A 89 36.06 -4.70 14.74
N ALA A 90 37.31 -4.28 14.72
CA ALA A 90 37.75 -3.09 15.44
C ALA A 90 37.08 -1.82 14.91
N ARG A 91 37.06 -1.63 13.56
CA ARG A 91 36.43 -0.45 12.97
C ARG A 91 34.93 -0.46 13.16
N GLN A 92 34.30 -1.62 13.09
CA GLN A 92 32.86 -1.74 13.39
C GLN A 92 32.55 -1.31 14.81
N ALA A 93 33.31 -1.78 15.79
CA ALA A 93 33.10 -1.40 17.18
C ALA A 93 33.31 0.13 17.42
N GLU A 94 34.29 0.73 16.73
CA GLU A 94 34.51 2.19 16.78
C GLU A 94 33.28 2.95 16.24
N LEU A 95 32.81 2.61 15.03
CA LEU A 95 31.68 3.26 14.41
C LEU A 95 30.36 3.03 15.19
N GLU A 96 30.18 1.86 15.78
CA GLU A 96 29.05 1.59 16.66
C GLU A 96 29.11 2.48 17.92
N ALA A 97 30.28 2.61 18.53
CA ALA A 97 30.46 3.49 19.70
C ALA A 97 30.26 4.96 19.34
N GLU A 98 30.77 5.42 18.19
CA GLU A 98 30.55 6.78 17.68
C GLU A 98 29.06 7.06 17.42
N ARG A 99 28.37 6.11 16.79
CA ARG A 99 26.91 6.18 16.56
C ARG A 99 26.16 6.27 17.89
N ASP A 100 26.45 5.37 18.81
CA ASP A 100 25.73 5.28 20.08
C ASP A 100 25.97 6.53 20.92
N ALA A 101 27.20 7.06 20.93
CA ALA A 101 27.50 8.33 21.61
C ALA A 101 26.73 9.51 20.98
N ARG A 102 26.60 9.54 19.65
CA ARG A 102 25.82 10.57 18.95
C ARG A 102 24.33 10.45 19.25
N VAL A 103 23.77 9.24 19.16
CA VAL A 103 22.35 8.97 19.46
C VAL A 103 21.98 9.37 20.89
N LEU A 104 22.85 9.08 21.87
CA LEU A 104 22.63 9.47 23.26
C LEU A 104 22.53 11.00 23.46
N VAL A 105 23.14 11.78 22.55
CA VAL A 105 23.06 13.24 22.58
C VAL A 105 21.90 13.76 21.75
N GLU A 106 21.77 13.28 20.50
CA GLU A 106 20.75 13.75 19.55
C GLU A 106 19.33 13.35 19.93
N GLU A 107 19.17 12.15 20.52
CA GLU A 107 17.88 11.62 20.94
C GLU A 107 17.61 11.80 22.44
N ALA A 108 18.44 12.61 23.11
CA ALA A 108 18.21 12.92 24.52
C ALA A 108 16.89 13.70 24.69
N VAL A 109 15.96 13.13 25.45
CA VAL A 109 14.70 13.77 25.77
C VAL A 109 14.67 14.15 27.23
N ASP A 110 14.12 15.32 27.54
CA ASP A 110 13.89 15.74 28.92
C ASP A 110 12.62 15.04 29.44
N VAL A 111 12.84 13.99 30.23
CA VAL A 111 11.75 13.20 30.82
C VAL A 111 11.02 13.94 31.96
N THR A 112 11.50 15.11 32.37
CA THR A 112 10.82 15.94 33.37
C THR A 112 9.74 16.84 32.77
N LEU A 113 9.74 17.00 31.45
CA LEU A 113 8.69 17.74 30.75
C LEU A 113 7.37 16.96 30.84
N PRO A 114 6.27 17.63 31.18
CA PRO A 114 4.97 16.98 31.18
C PRO A 114 4.63 16.53 29.75
N TYR A 115 4.52 15.22 29.58
CA TYR A 115 4.16 14.63 28.26
C TYR A 115 2.65 14.69 27.96
N ASP A 116 1.83 14.86 29.02
CA ASP A 116 0.36 14.98 28.95
C ASP A 116 -0.11 16.33 28.37
N ARG A 117 0.56 16.84 27.34
CA ARG A 117 0.11 18.04 26.61
C ARG A 117 -0.88 17.71 25.48
N THR A 118 -1.09 16.46 25.21
CA THR A 118 -2.09 16.02 24.22
C THR A 118 -3.49 16.19 24.80
N PRO A 119 -4.43 16.82 24.08
CA PRO A 119 -5.83 16.86 24.49
C PRO A 119 -6.31 15.45 24.83
N ALA A 120 -7.11 15.31 25.89
CA ALA A 120 -7.73 14.05 26.23
C ALA A 120 -8.75 13.69 25.13
N GLY A 121 -8.35 12.88 24.18
CA GLY A 121 -9.19 12.41 23.08
C GLY A 121 -8.72 12.87 21.69
N ALA A 122 -9.16 12.12 20.71
CA ALA A 122 -8.99 12.42 19.29
C ALA A 122 -10.20 11.84 18.55
N ARG A 123 -10.65 12.51 17.50
CA ARG A 123 -11.60 11.90 16.56
C ARG A 123 -10.89 10.79 15.79
N HIS A 124 -11.63 9.72 15.51
CA HIS A 124 -11.07 8.67 14.64
C HIS A 124 -10.84 9.25 13.24
N PRO A 125 -9.65 9.11 12.65
CA PRO A 125 -9.31 9.74 11.37
C PRO A 125 -10.21 9.30 10.20
N LEU A 126 -10.72 8.05 10.22
CA LEU A 126 -11.70 7.59 9.23
C LEU A 126 -13.00 8.41 9.28
N THR A 127 -13.50 8.71 10.48
CA THR A 127 -14.71 9.54 10.63
C THR A 127 -14.47 10.94 10.09
N THR A 128 -13.35 11.55 10.45
CA THR A 128 -13.03 12.92 10.01
C THR A 128 -12.85 13.01 8.51
N ILE A 129 -12.16 12.06 7.88
CA ILE A 129 -11.97 12.11 6.42
C ILE A 129 -13.28 11.80 5.68
N MET A 130 -14.11 10.90 6.19
CA MET A 130 -15.41 10.60 5.61
C MET A 130 -16.34 11.83 5.63
N GLU A 131 -16.40 12.54 6.76
CA GLU A 131 -17.15 13.79 6.86
C GLU A 131 -16.60 14.86 5.91
N ARG A 132 -15.28 15.03 5.86
CA ARG A 132 -14.65 16.01 4.96
C ARG A 132 -14.95 15.72 3.48
N VAL A 133 -14.97 14.46 3.08
CA VAL A 133 -15.37 14.07 1.72
C VAL A 133 -16.85 14.38 1.49
N ALA A 134 -17.71 14.02 2.45
CA ALA A 134 -19.14 14.33 2.35
C ALA A 134 -19.41 15.84 2.23
N ASP A 135 -18.69 16.67 3.01
CA ASP A 135 -18.82 18.13 2.99
C ASP A 135 -18.49 18.71 1.61
N VAL A 136 -17.52 18.16 0.87
CA VAL A 136 -17.22 18.59 -0.51
C VAL A 136 -18.46 18.42 -1.39
N PHE A 137 -19.17 17.31 -1.27
CA PHE A 137 -20.38 17.06 -2.07
C PHE A 137 -21.58 17.86 -1.58
N VAL A 138 -21.74 18.03 -0.27
CA VAL A 138 -22.77 18.91 0.31
C VAL A 138 -22.59 20.34 -0.20
N ALA A 139 -21.35 20.83 -0.29
CA ALA A 139 -21.05 22.14 -0.88
C ALA A 139 -21.38 22.23 -2.38
N MET A 140 -21.43 21.10 -3.09
CA MET A 140 -21.88 21.00 -4.49
C MET A 140 -23.39 20.84 -4.63
N GLY A 141 -24.16 20.75 -3.52
CA GLY A 141 -25.61 20.61 -3.52
C GLY A 141 -26.12 19.16 -3.41
N TYR A 142 -25.25 18.20 -3.05
CA TYR A 142 -25.67 16.84 -2.78
C TYR A 142 -26.20 16.70 -1.34
N GLU A 143 -27.14 15.79 -1.15
CA GLU A 143 -27.65 15.41 0.17
C GLU A 143 -26.98 14.14 0.68
N ILE A 144 -26.71 14.07 1.98
CA ILE A 144 -26.23 12.83 2.61
C ILE A 144 -27.41 11.88 2.73
N ALA A 145 -27.25 10.66 2.19
CA ALA A 145 -28.21 9.57 2.32
C ALA A 145 -27.60 8.40 3.06
N GLU A 146 -28.32 7.86 4.02
CA GLU A 146 -27.92 6.71 4.83
C GLU A 146 -28.89 5.54 4.60
N GLY A 147 -28.44 4.33 4.91
CA GLY A 147 -29.25 3.12 4.80
C GLY A 147 -28.71 2.00 5.69
N PRO A 148 -29.48 0.91 5.79
CA PRO A 148 -29.13 -0.21 6.66
C PRO A 148 -27.85 -0.93 6.22
N GLU A 149 -27.10 -1.46 7.18
CA GLU A 149 -25.93 -2.31 6.92
C GLU A 149 -26.33 -3.76 6.62
N VAL A 150 -27.41 -4.23 7.23
CA VAL A 150 -28.08 -5.50 6.91
C VAL A 150 -29.11 -5.22 5.83
N GLU A 151 -28.94 -5.83 4.66
CA GLU A 151 -29.68 -5.45 3.48
C GLU A 151 -30.33 -6.66 2.80
N ALA A 152 -31.46 -6.47 2.14
CA ALA A 152 -32.00 -7.50 1.27
C ALA A 152 -31.12 -7.69 0.03
N GLU A 153 -30.92 -8.92 -0.36
CA GLU A 153 -30.09 -9.29 -1.52
C GLU A 153 -30.49 -8.53 -2.79
N TRP A 154 -31.79 -8.26 -2.95
CA TRP A 154 -32.31 -7.49 -4.07
C TRP A 154 -31.65 -6.09 -4.19
N PHE A 155 -31.52 -5.38 -3.09
CA PHE A 155 -30.88 -4.04 -3.10
C PHE A 155 -29.38 -4.12 -3.34
N ASN A 156 -28.75 -5.18 -2.83
CA ASN A 156 -27.30 -5.34 -2.93
C ASN A 156 -26.86 -5.81 -4.33
N PHE A 157 -27.74 -6.51 -5.05
CA PHE A 157 -27.40 -7.15 -6.32
C PHE A 157 -28.42 -6.91 -7.45
N ASP A 158 -29.67 -7.35 -7.29
CA ASP A 158 -30.62 -7.39 -8.41
C ASP A 158 -30.95 -6.00 -8.94
N ALA A 159 -31.24 -5.06 -8.07
CA ALA A 159 -31.51 -3.66 -8.43
C ALA A 159 -30.30 -3.00 -9.14
N LEU A 160 -29.11 -3.52 -8.92
CA LEU A 160 -27.83 -3.03 -9.46
C LEU A 160 -27.37 -3.83 -10.68
N ASN A 161 -28.27 -4.60 -11.30
CA ASN A 161 -28.03 -5.35 -12.52
C ASN A 161 -26.97 -6.47 -12.40
N PHE A 162 -26.71 -7.00 -11.20
CA PHE A 162 -25.92 -8.21 -11.04
C PHE A 162 -26.71 -9.43 -11.50
N VAL A 163 -26.12 -10.24 -12.37
CA VAL A 163 -26.73 -11.51 -12.79
C VAL A 163 -26.70 -12.55 -11.66
N PRO A 164 -27.61 -13.53 -11.66
CA PRO A 164 -27.72 -14.51 -10.56
C PRO A 164 -26.43 -15.30 -10.28
N ASP A 165 -25.67 -15.60 -11.32
CA ASP A 165 -24.42 -16.36 -11.26
C ASP A 165 -23.15 -15.48 -11.15
N HIS A 166 -23.31 -14.20 -10.85
CA HIS A 166 -22.17 -13.28 -10.70
C HIS A 166 -21.30 -13.69 -9.50
N PRO A 167 -19.96 -13.78 -9.65
CA PRO A 167 -19.06 -14.20 -8.57
C PRO A 167 -19.24 -13.44 -7.26
N ALA A 168 -19.48 -12.13 -7.32
CA ALA A 168 -19.68 -11.29 -6.13
C ALA A 168 -20.89 -11.70 -5.25
N ARG A 169 -21.81 -12.51 -5.77
CA ARG A 169 -22.94 -13.07 -5.00
C ARG A 169 -22.55 -14.32 -4.21
N GLN A 170 -21.36 -14.86 -4.42
CA GLN A 170 -20.94 -16.09 -3.74
C GLN A 170 -20.58 -15.79 -2.28
N MET A 171 -20.79 -16.77 -1.42
CA MET A 171 -20.44 -16.71 0.01
C MET A 171 -18.93 -16.46 0.24
N GLN A 172 -18.10 -16.64 -0.78
CA GLN A 172 -16.68 -16.35 -0.73
C GLN A 172 -16.38 -14.84 -0.66
N ASP A 173 -17.29 -14.01 -1.18
CA ASP A 173 -17.12 -12.55 -1.24
C ASP A 173 -18.17 -11.78 -0.42
N THR A 174 -19.26 -12.44 0.01
CA THR A 174 -20.40 -11.81 0.68
C THR A 174 -20.78 -12.53 1.98
N PHE A 175 -21.00 -11.78 3.04
CA PHE A 175 -21.57 -12.31 4.28
C PHE A 175 -23.09 -12.39 4.18
N PHE A 176 -23.63 -13.60 4.17
CA PHE A 176 -25.06 -13.85 4.31
C PHE A 176 -25.46 -13.93 5.78
N VAL A 177 -26.57 -13.31 6.12
CA VAL A 177 -27.10 -13.34 7.47
C VAL A 177 -27.96 -14.59 7.62
N GLN A 178 -27.67 -15.42 8.60
CA GLN A 178 -28.47 -16.60 8.89
C GLN A 178 -29.88 -16.17 9.36
N GLY A 179 -30.89 -16.66 8.68
CA GLY A 179 -32.28 -16.43 9.00
C GLY A 179 -32.93 -17.66 9.63
N THR A 180 -34.25 -17.60 9.76
CA THR A 180 -35.08 -18.73 10.20
C THR A 180 -36.24 -18.89 9.22
N THR A 181 -36.40 -20.09 8.71
CA THR A 181 -37.52 -20.46 7.83
C THR A 181 -38.87 -20.45 8.58
N ALA A 182 -39.97 -20.44 7.87
CA ALA A 182 -41.31 -20.40 8.48
C ALA A 182 -41.58 -21.59 9.41
N ASP A 183 -40.93 -22.74 9.21
CA ASP A 183 -41.00 -23.94 10.06
C ASP A 183 -39.99 -23.93 11.22
N GLY A 184 -39.27 -22.80 11.43
CA GLY A 184 -38.39 -22.59 12.57
C GLY A 184 -36.97 -23.18 12.41
N LYS A 185 -36.56 -23.59 11.21
CA LYS A 185 -35.21 -24.06 10.94
C LYS A 185 -34.32 -22.90 10.55
N ALA A 186 -33.05 -22.97 10.92
CA ALA A 186 -32.05 -22.01 10.42
C ALA A 186 -31.90 -22.16 8.89
N THR A 187 -31.79 -21.03 8.19
CA THR A 187 -31.41 -21.00 6.77
C THR A 187 -29.96 -21.36 6.60
N GLU A 188 -29.61 -21.96 5.48
CA GLU A 188 -28.21 -22.26 5.12
C GLU A 188 -27.76 -21.36 3.97
N GLY A 189 -26.51 -20.90 4.04
CA GLY A 189 -25.90 -20.11 2.97
C GLY A 189 -26.69 -18.83 2.64
N ASP A 190 -27.04 -18.68 1.36
CA ASP A 190 -27.76 -17.54 0.79
C ASP A 190 -29.28 -17.64 0.88
N GLU A 191 -29.82 -18.72 1.44
CA GLU A 191 -31.28 -18.96 1.50
C GLU A 191 -32.08 -17.89 2.26
N SER A 192 -31.40 -17.10 3.11
CA SER A 192 -32.05 -16.01 3.85
C SER A 192 -32.48 -14.84 2.97
N GLY A 193 -31.81 -14.64 1.84
CA GLY A 193 -31.95 -13.45 0.98
C GLY A 193 -31.53 -12.15 1.66
N VAL A 194 -30.76 -12.25 2.76
CA VAL A 194 -30.29 -11.10 3.56
C VAL A 194 -28.77 -11.15 3.70
N VAL A 195 -28.14 -10.03 3.43
CA VAL A 195 -26.67 -9.90 3.43
C VAL A 195 -26.20 -8.74 4.29
N LEU A 196 -24.94 -8.76 4.70
CA LEU A 196 -24.24 -7.54 5.05
C LEU A 196 -23.84 -6.86 3.73
N ARG A 197 -24.21 -5.61 3.54
CA ARG A 197 -23.98 -4.89 2.26
C ARG A 197 -22.50 -4.86 1.90
N THR A 198 -22.19 -5.19 0.65
CA THR A 198 -20.81 -5.24 0.13
C THR A 198 -20.31 -3.89 -0.42
N HIS A 199 -21.21 -2.95 -0.57
CA HIS A 199 -21.00 -1.57 -1.02
C HIS A 199 -22.17 -0.68 -0.54
N THR A 200 -22.05 0.64 -0.69
CA THR A 200 -23.11 1.57 -0.28
C THR A 200 -24.14 1.86 -1.39
N SER A 201 -24.03 1.23 -2.57
CA SER A 201 -24.99 1.36 -3.68
C SER A 201 -26.44 0.99 -3.35
N PRO A 202 -26.76 0.06 -2.39
CA PRO A 202 -28.13 -0.13 -1.92
C PRO A 202 -28.82 1.17 -1.49
N VAL A 203 -28.07 2.11 -0.88
CA VAL A 203 -28.62 3.41 -0.48
C VAL A 203 -29.00 4.27 -1.69
N GLN A 204 -28.24 4.15 -2.79
CA GLN A 204 -28.57 4.81 -4.04
C GLN A 204 -29.88 4.27 -4.63
N ALA A 205 -30.04 2.96 -4.67
CA ALA A 205 -31.28 2.31 -5.14
C ALA A 205 -32.49 2.71 -4.27
N ARG A 206 -32.33 2.74 -2.94
CA ARG A 206 -33.36 3.22 -2.00
C ARG A 206 -33.72 4.68 -2.26
N SER A 207 -32.73 5.55 -2.45
CA SER A 207 -32.94 6.94 -2.74
C SER A 207 -33.73 7.16 -4.03
N LEU A 208 -33.48 6.37 -5.08
CA LEU A 208 -34.23 6.44 -6.34
C LEU A 208 -35.68 5.93 -6.21
N LEU A 209 -35.93 4.94 -5.33
CA LEU A 209 -37.29 4.44 -5.07
C LEU A 209 -38.13 5.43 -4.25
N GLU A 210 -37.49 6.17 -3.36
CA GLU A 210 -38.17 7.12 -2.46
C GLU A 210 -38.34 8.53 -3.08
N ARG A 211 -37.48 8.90 -4.03
CA ARG A 211 -37.37 10.24 -4.58
C ARG A 211 -37.59 10.25 -6.09
N LYS A 212 -38.06 11.35 -6.60
CA LYS A 212 -38.12 11.60 -8.05
C LYS A 212 -36.93 12.44 -8.48
N PRO A 213 -36.35 12.19 -9.66
CA PRO A 213 -35.31 13.07 -10.19
C PRO A 213 -35.78 14.52 -10.29
N PRO A 214 -34.88 15.50 -10.05
CA PRO A 214 -33.41 15.31 -9.86
C PRO A 214 -33.06 14.70 -8.48
N VAL A 215 -32.09 13.79 -8.47
CA VAL A 215 -31.56 13.15 -7.26
C VAL A 215 -30.04 13.31 -7.23
N TYR A 216 -29.53 13.96 -6.21
CA TYR A 216 -28.11 14.15 -5.96
C TYR A 216 -27.82 13.71 -4.53
N VAL A 217 -27.21 12.55 -4.35
CA VAL A 217 -26.94 11.97 -3.03
C VAL A 217 -25.51 11.49 -2.90
N VAL A 218 -24.97 11.62 -1.70
CA VAL A 218 -23.72 11.03 -1.25
C VAL A 218 -24.04 10.03 -0.14
N CYS A 219 -23.51 8.81 -0.27
CA CYS A 219 -23.86 7.66 0.55
C CYS A 219 -22.62 7.15 1.29
N PRO A 220 -22.24 7.73 2.43
CA PRO A 220 -21.16 7.21 3.27
C PRO A 220 -21.67 6.01 4.10
N GLY A 221 -20.78 5.07 4.39
CA GLY A 221 -21.15 3.99 5.29
C GLY A 221 -20.17 2.83 5.34
N ARG A 222 -20.34 1.97 6.33
CA ARG A 222 -19.62 0.70 6.44
C ARG A 222 -20.13 -0.31 5.43
N VAL A 223 -19.20 -1.12 4.96
CA VAL A 223 -19.43 -2.23 4.03
C VAL A 223 -18.64 -3.45 4.47
N TYR A 224 -19.00 -4.62 3.97
CA TYR A 224 -18.54 -5.90 4.49
C TYR A 224 -18.18 -6.82 3.35
N ARG A 225 -16.98 -7.41 3.40
CA ARG A 225 -16.52 -8.43 2.46
C ARG A 225 -15.78 -9.52 3.22
N THR A 226 -15.74 -10.72 2.67
CA THR A 226 -15.09 -11.86 3.32
C THR A 226 -13.56 -11.85 3.17
N ASP A 227 -12.98 -10.69 2.91
CA ASP A 227 -11.54 -10.50 2.80
C ASP A 227 -10.82 -10.83 4.12
N GLU A 228 -9.63 -11.39 4.01
CA GLU A 228 -8.75 -11.57 5.16
C GLU A 228 -8.19 -10.22 5.62
N LEU A 229 -7.99 -10.09 6.94
CA LEU A 229 -7.38 -8.90 7.53
C LEU A 229 -5.86 -8.91 7.30
N ASP A 230 -5.40 -8.02 6.43
CA ASP A 230 -3.97 -7.80 6.16
C ASP A 230 -3.61 -6.30 6.15
N ALA A 231 -2.42 -5.95 5.66
CA ALA A 231 -1.98 -4.55 5.59
C ALA A 231 -2.80 -3.69 4.61
N THR A 232 -3.54 -4.31 3.68
CA THR A 232 -4.24 -3.65 2.56
C THR A 232 -5.73 -4.00 2.47
N HIS A 233 -6.19 -4.99 3.23
CA HIS A 233 -7.56 -5.48 3.25
C HIS A 233 -8.10 -5.63 4.66
N THR A 234 -9.38 -5.40 4.82
CA THR A 234 -10.12 -5.63 6.05
C THR A 234 -11.55 -6.08 5.72
N PRO A 235 -12.12 -7.05 6.47
CA PRO A 235 -13.49 -7.51 6.21
C PRO A 235 -14.55 -6.44 6.45
N VAL A 236 -14.22 -5.40 7.21
CA VAL A 236 -15.11 -4.26 7.50
C VAL A 236 -14.38 -2.98 7.15
N PHE A 237 -14.89 -2.24 6.19
CA PHE A 237 -14.30 -0.97 5.77
C PHE A 237 -15.38 0.06 5.44
N HIS A 238 -14.99 1.28 5.16
CA HIS A 238 -15.90 2.37 4.84
C HIS A 238 -15.81 2.73 3.38
N GLN A 239 -16.97 2.88 2.75
CA GLN A 239 -17.10 3.45 1.42
C GLN A 239 -17.87 4.76 1.47
N ILE A 240 -17.60 5.60 0.50
CA ILE A 240 -18.47 6.69 0.14
C ILE A 240 -18.80 6.56 -1.35
N GLU A 241 -20.06 6.57 -1.65
CA GLU A 241 -20.55 6.55 -3.02
C GLU A 241 -21.39 7.77 -3.32
N LEU A 242 -21.44 8.17 -4.57
CA LEU A 242 -22.20 9.30 -5.03
C LEU A 242 -23.08 8.89 -6.19
N LEU A 243 -24.30 9.41 -6.21
CA LEU A 243 -25.24 9.26 -7.30
C LEU A 243 -25.78 10.63 -7.68
N ALA A 244 -25.76 10.91 -8.97
CA ALA A 244 -26.49 12.01 -9.58
C ALA A 244 -27.41 11.47 -10.67
N VAL A 245 -28.69 11.82 -10.64
CA VAL A 245 -29.68 11.46 -11.66
C VAL A 245 -30.52 12.68 -11.99
N ASP A 246 -30.41 13.14 -13.25
CA ASP A 246 -31.13 14.30 -13.75
C ASP A 246 -31.31 14.21 -15.28
N GLU A 247 -31.94 15.21 -15.90
CA GLU A 247 -32.04 15.28 -17.35
C GLU A 247 -30.70 15.69 -17.97
N GLY A 248 -30.21 14.89 -18.93
CA GLY A 248 -29.07 15.25 -19.77
C GLY A 248 -27.67 15.17 -19.12
N LEU A 249 -27.53 14.48 -17.98
CA LEU A 249 -26.21 14.25 -17.37
C LEU A 249 -25.33 13.39 -18.28
N THR A 250 -24.03 13.67 -18.29
CA THR A 250 -23.03 13.06 -19.19
C THR A 250 -21.78 12.60 -18.44
N MET A 251 -20.91 11.86 -19.12
CA MET A 251 -19.55 11.53 -18.63
C MET A 251 -18.70 12.78 -18.37
N ALA A 252 -18.99 13.92 -19.02
CA ALA A 252 -18.27 15.17 -18.76
C ALA A 252 -18.64 15.74 -17.38
N ASP A 253 -19.92 15.63 -16.99
CA ASP A 253 -20.38 16.05 -15.66
C ASP A 253 -19.76 15.17 -14.56
N LEU A 254 -19.74 13.86 -14.77
CA LEU A 254 -19.02 12.93 -13.91
C LEU A 254 -17.54 13.33 -13.77
N LYS A 255 -16.84 13.53 -14.88
CA LYS A 255 -15.42 13.91 -14.87
C LYS A 255 -15.18 15.23 -14.15
N GLY A 256 -16.02 16.23 -14.37
CA GLY A 256 -15.94 17.53 -13.69
C GLY A 256 -16.15 17.39 -12.17
N THR A 257 -17.10 16.58 -11.75
CA THR A 257 -17.37 16.28 -10.34
C THR A 257 -16.17 15.60 -9.67
N LEU A 258 -15.57 14.61 -10.34
CA LEU A 258 -14.38 13.91 -9.85
C LEU A 258 -13.15 14.82 -9.76
N ASP A 259 -12.93 15.67 -10.76
CA ASP A 259 -11.84 16.65 -10.73
C ASP A 259 -12.00 17.62 -9.56
N HIS A 260 -13.21 18.13 -9.36
CA HIS A 260 -13.51 19.04 -8.25
C HIS A 260 -13.23 18.38 -6.89
N MET A 261 -13.71 17.15 -6.68
CA MET A 261 -13.48 16.39 -5.47
C MET A 261 -11.97 16.21 -5.19
N VAL A 262 -11.22 15.75 -6.19
CA VAL A 262 -9.78 15.47 -6.03
C VAL A 262 -9.02 16.77 -5.76
N GLN A 263 -9.35 17.87 -6.42
CA GLN A 263 -8.73 19.16 -6.17
C GLN A 263 -9.05 19.70 -4.77
N ALA A 264 -10.30 19.55 -4.31
CA ALA A 264 -10.70 19.98 -2.97
C ALA A 264 -10.01 19.20 -1.85
N LEU A 265 -9.74 17.91 -2.07
CA LEU A 265 -9.15 17.03 -1.06
C LEU A 265 -7.62 16.98 -1.09
N PHE A 266 -6.99 17.07 -2.26
CA PHE A 266 -5.56 16.85 -2.46
C PHE A 266 -4.80 18.05 -3.03
N GLY A 267 -5.51 19.13 -3.36
CA GLY A 267 -4.95 20.39 -3.84
C GLY A 267 -5.27 20.71 -5.30
N PRO A 268 -5.19 22.00 -5.68
CA PRO A 268 -5.71 22.52 -6.95
C PRO A 268 -5.00 22.00 -8.21
N ASP A 269 -3.76 21.55 -8.06
CA ASP A 269 -2.95 21.04 -9.19
C ASP A 269 -3.20 19.57 -9.50
N MET A 270 -4.04 18.90 -8.72
CA MET A 270 -4.33 17.49 -8.89
C MET A 270 -5.20 17.25 -10.12
N LYS A 271 -4.87 16.18 -10.83
CA LYS A 271 -5.55 15.77 -12.07
C LYS A 271 -6.04 14.35 -11.95
N THR A 272 -7.15 14.06 -12.61
CA THR A 272 -7.69 12.70 -12.75
C THR A 272 -7.66 12.25 -14.21
N ARG A 273 -7.69 10.95 -14.40
CA ARG A 273 -7.97 10.30 -15.68
C ARG A 273 -8.97 9.17 -15.48
N LEU A 274 -9.71 8.84 -16.52
CA LEU A 274 -10.62 7.72 -16.56
C LEU A 274 -10.01 6.61 -17.42
N ARG A 275 -9.98 5.38 -16.91
CA ARG A 275 -9.62 4.18 -17.65
C ARG A 275 -10.87 3.34 -17.86
N PRO A 276 -11.20 2.89 -19.10
CA PRO A 276 -12.35 2.01 -19.32
C PRO A 276 -12.28 0.77 -18.44
N ASN A 277 -13.41 0.41 -17.83
CA ASN A 277 -13.58 -0.81 -17.07
C ASN A 277 -15.03 -1.30 -17.21
N PHE A 278 -15.40 -2.37 -16.53
CA PHE A 278 -16.75 -2.90 -16.51
C PHE A 278 -17.29 -3.05 -15.09
N PHE A 279 -18.48 -2.49 -14.86
CA PHE A 279 -19.29 -2.75 -13.67
C PHE A 279 -20.73 -3.03 -14.09
N PRO A 280 -21.46 -3.99 -13.44
CA PRO A 280 -22.83 -4.31 -13.83
C PRO A 280 -23.80 -3.12 -13.78
N PHE A 281 -23.59 -2.23 -12.84
CA PHE A 281 -24.48 -1.10 -12.52
C PHE A 281 -24.16 0.19 -13.27
N THR A 282 -23.12 0.22 -14.08
CA THR A 282 -22.76 1.38 -14.92
C THR A 282 -22.50 1.01 -16.38
N GLU A 283 -22.82 1.93 -17.31
CA GLU A 283 -22.55 1.81 -18.75
C GLU A 283 -22.55 3.20 -19.40
N PRO A 284 -21.42 3.72 -19.90
CA PRO A 284 -20.07 3.14 -19.78
C PRO A 284 -19.52 3.22 -18.37
N SER A 285 -18.59 2.31 -18.07
CA SER A 285 -17.89 2.21 -16.80
C SER A 285 -16.43 2.61 -16.94
N ALA A 286 -15.85 3.14 -15.87
CA ALA A 286 -14.44 3.48 -15.82
C ALA A 286 -13.89 3.35 -14.39
N GLU A 287 -12.61 3.14 -14.29
CA GLU A 287 -11.83 3.40 -13.08
C GLU A 287 -11.27 4.81 -13.12
N MET A 288 -11.31 5.48 -11.99
CA MET A 288 -10.72 6.80 -11.83
C MET A 288 -9.34 6.68 -11.17
N ASP A 289 -8.33 7.17 -11.88
CA ASP A 289 -7.00 7.40 -11.33
C ASP A 289 -6.80 8.89 -11.06
N MET A 290 -6.06 9.19 -9.99
CA MET A 290 -5.50 10.53 -9.76
C MET A 290 -3.98 10.52 -9.91
N VAL A 291 -3.39 11.66 -10.26
CA VAL A 291 -1.92 11.81 -10.24
C VAL A 291 -1.40 11.48 -8.85
N CYS A 292 -0.33 10.73 -8.78
CA CYS A 292 0.29 10.38 -7.50
C CYS A 292 0.61 11.62 -6.68
N TYR A 293 0.00 11.76 -5.53
CA TYR A 293 0.17 12.93 -4.65
C TYR A 293 1.59 13.04 -4.06
N VAL A 294 2.33 11.93 -4.02
CA VAL A 294 3.71 11.88 -3.50
C VAL A 294 4.72 12.36 -4.55
N CYS A 295 4.78 11.69 -5.70
CA CYS A 295 5.78 11.99 -6.71
C CYS A 295 5.32 12.98 -7.79
N ARG A 296 4.03 13.32 -7.84
CA ARG A 296 3.45 14.23 -8.84
C ARG A 296 3.77 13.86 -10.30
N GLY A 297 4.05 12.55 -10.54
CA GLY A 297 4.47 12.04 -11.84
C GLY A 297 5.98 12.09 -12.10
N GLU A 298 6.79 12.67 -11.21
CA GLU A 298 8.25 12.82 -11.41
C GLU A 298 9.02 11.49 -11.40
N SER A 299 8.43 10.43 -10.86
CA SER A 299 9.02 9.10 -10.85
C SER A 299 8.91 8.33 -12.18
N VAL A 300 8.03 8.79 -13.09
CA VAL A 300 7.77 8.08 -14.34
C VAL A 300 9.00 8.14 -15.24
N GLY A 301 9.56 6.96 -15.54
CA GLY A 301 10.77 6.85 -16.35
C GLY A 301 12.05 7.37 -15.68
N ASN A 302 12.01 7.64 -14.38
CA ASN A 302 13.16 8.14 -13.61
C ASN A 302 13.60 7.09 -12.57
N PRO A 303 14.63 6.26 -12.89
CA PRO A 303 15.12 5.22 -11.98
C PRO A 303 15.80 5.78 -10.72
N ASP A 304 16.26 7.04 -10.76
CA ASP A 304 16.92 7.69 -9.63
C ASP A 304 15.94 8.21 -8.57
N ARG A 305 14.65 8.28 -8.93
CA ARG A 305 13.56 8.73 -8.03
C ARG A 305 12.38 7.76 -8.04
N PRO A 306 12.55 6.51 -7.59
CA PRO A 306 11.45 5.56 -7.54
C PRO A 306 10.39 6.01 -6.53
N CYS A 307 9.12 5.84 -6.88
CA CYS A 307 8.01 6.11 -5.98
C CYS A 307 7.32 4.80 -5.58
N ARG A 308 7.41 4.45 -4.31
CA ARG A 308 6.76 3.24 -3.77
C ARG A 308 5.23 3.32 -3.81
N THR A 309 4.67 4.51 -3.59
CA THR A 309 3.22 4.73 -3.50
C THR A 309 2.49 4.40 -4.82
N CYS A 310 3.07 4.75 -5.95
CA CYS A 310 2.46 4.47 -7.26
C CYS A 310 3.25 3.44 -8.10
N GLY A 311 4.23 2.74 -7.52
CA GLY A 311 5.11 1.85 -8.28
C GLY A 311 5.88 2.54 -9.41
N SER A 312 6.09 3.85 -9.31
CA SER A 312 6.68 4.70 -10.36
C SER A 312 5.81 4.86 -11.62
N GLU A 313 4.54 4.53 -11.56
CA GLU A 313 3.59 4.73 -12.67
C GLU A 313 3.04 6.17 -12.75
N GLY A 314 3.21 6.95 -11.68
CA GLY A 314 2.76 8.35 -11.60
C GLY A 314 1.26 8.53 -11.35
N TRP A 315 0.48 7.43 -11.29
CA TRP A 315 -0.96 7.43 -11.10
C TRP A 315 -1.35 6.47 -9.97
N ILE A 316 -2.44 6.79 -9.29
CA ILE A 316 -3.02 5.98 -8.23
C ILE A 316 -4.51 5.82 -8.52
N GLU A 317 -4.98 4.58 -8.59
CA GLU A 317 -6.39 4.26 -8.70
C GLU A 317 -7.10 4.65 -7.40
N LEU A 318 -8.18 5.40 -7.52
CA LEU A 318 -8.99 5.84 -6.39
C LEU A 318 -10.29 5.03 -6.26
N GLY A 319 -10.97 4.73 -7.36
CA GLY A 319 -12.20 3.96 -7.33
C GLY A 319 -12.90 3.81 -8.68
N GLY A 320 -14.04 3.12 -8.66
CA GLY A 320 -14.87 2.90 -9.83
C GLY A 320 -15.90 4.00 -10.06
N CYS A 321 -16.22 4.27 -11.32
CA CYS A 321 -17.22 5.27 -11.71
C CYS A 321 -17.88 4.91 -13.05
N GLY A 322 -18.94 5.61 -13.41
CA GLY A 322 -19.57 5.47 -14.71
C GLY A 322 -20.95 6.11 -14.80
N MET A 323 -21.54 6.05 -15.99
CA MET A 323 -22.94 6.42 -16.14
C MET A 323 -23.82 5.30 -15.59
N VAL A 324 -24.90 5.65 -14.88
CA VAL A 324 -25.83 4.68 -14.32
C VAL A 324 -26.44 3.84 -15.42
N ASN A 325 -26.35 2.53 -15.30
CA ASN A 325 -26.94 1.62 -16.28
C ASN A 325 -28.45 1.84 -16.39
N PRO A 326 -29.02 2.00 -17.59
CA PRO A 326 -30.47 2.17 -17.79
C PRO A 326 -31.33 1.10 -17.11
N LYS A 327 -30.82 -0.12 -16.94
CA LYS A 327 -31.52 -1.20 -16.24
C LYS A 327 -31.65 -0.90 -14.74
N VAL A 328 -30.65 -0.28 -14.12
CA VAL A 328 -30.69 0.16 -12.72
C VAL A 328 -31.74 1.26 -12.54
N LEU A 329 -31.77 2.27 -13.42
CA LEU A 329 -32.79 3.29 -13.42
C LEU A 329 -34.19 2.68 -13.53
N THR A 330 -34.40 1.76 -14.47
CA THR A 330 -35.66 1.06 -14.66
C THR A 330 -36.07 0.24 -13.44
N ALA A 331 -35.13 -0.53 -12.84
CA ALA A 331 -35.38 -1.32 -11.64
C ALA A 331 -35.80 -0.44 -10.45
N CYS A 332 -35.29 0.78 -10.39
CA CYS A 332 -35.63 1.77 -9.36
C CYS A 332 -36.81 2.68 -9.76
N GLY A 333 -37.55 2.39 -10.85
CA GLY A 333 -38.74 3.11 -11.26
C GLY A 333 -38.49 4.47 -11.93
N VAL A 334 -37.25 4.72 -12.40
CA VAL A 334 -36.86 5.93 -13.12
C VAL A 334 -36.88 5.67 -14.62
N ASP A 335 -37.45 6.58 -15.39
CA ASP A 335 -37.50 6.50 -16.86
C ASP A 335 -36.15 6.86 -17.50
N PRO A 336 -35.41 5.85 -18.05
CA PRO A 336 -34.09 6.08 -18.65
C PRO A 336 -34.12 6.79 -20.00
N THR A 337 -35.31 7.00 -20.57
CA THR A 337 -35.45 7.78 -21.81
C THR A 337 -35.46 9.29 -21.53
N LYS A 338 -35.80 9.66 -20.30
CA LYS A 338 -35.88 11.06 -19.84
C LYS A 338 -34.68 11.44 -18.99
N TYR A 339 -34.23 10.55 -18.13
CA TYR A 339 -33.18 10.80 -17.15
C TYR A 339 -31.94 9.98 -17.46
N SER A 340 -30.80 10.58 -17.24
CA SER A 340 -29.50 9.92 -17.17
C SER A 340 -28.88 10.14 -15.80
N GLY A 341 -27.83 9.42 -15.49
CA GLY A 341 -27.16 9.60 -14.21
C GLY A 341 -25.73 9.11 -14.26
N PHE A 342 -24.96 9.51 -13.28
CA PHE A 342 -23.63 8.96 -13.04
C PHE A 342 -23.44 8.61 -11.57
N ALA A 343 -22.53 7.67 -11.33
CA ALA A 343 -22.14 7.25 -10.00
C ALA A 343 -20.64 7.01 -9.90
N PHE A 344 -20.10 7.14 -8.71
CA PHE A 344 -18.78 6.66 -8.38
C PHE A 344 -18.68 6.28 -6.91
N GLY A 345 -17.66 5.46 -6.58
CA GLY A 345 -17.43 5.03 -5.21
C GLY A 345 -15.96 4.72 -4.96
N PHE A 346 -15.53 4.92 -3.72
CA PHE A 346 -14.18 4.60 -3.26
C PHE A 346 -14.13 4.28 -1.77
N GLY A 347 -13.06 3.59 -1.35
CA GLY A 347 -12.80 3.24 0.04
C GLY A 347 -12.18 4.42 0.81
N ILE A 348 -12.70 4.69 1.99
CA ILE A 348 -12.23 5.77 2.88
C ILE A 348 -10.87 5.43 3.49
N GLU A 349 -10.66 4.17 3.87
CA GLU A 349 -9.37 3.70 4.42
C GLU A 349 -8.23 3.95 3.42
N ARG A 350 -8.46 3.63 2.14
CA ARG A 350 -7.47 3.86 1.09
C ARG A 350 -7.15 5.35 0.93
N MET A 351 -8.15 6.21 1.05
CA MET A 351 -7.96 7.67 1.02
C MET A 351 -7.14 8.14 2.23
N LEU A 352 -7.42 7.63 3.43
CA LEU A 352 -6.65 7.93 4.63
C LEU A 352 -5.19 7.48 4.50
N MET A 353 -4.96 6.25 4.00
CA MET A 353 -3.62 5.74 3.70
C MET A 353 -2.85 6.70 2.78
N PHE A 354 -3.47 7.13 1.69
CA PHE A 354 -2.84 8.02 0.74
C PHE A 354 -2.56 9.41 1.33
N ARG A 355 -3.51 9.98 2.06
CA ARG A 355 -3.40 11.34 2.56
C ARG A 355 -2.40 11.47 3.71
N HIS A 356 -2.29 10.46 4.57
CA HIS A 356 -1.53 10.50 5.80
C HIS A 356 -0.39 9.47 5.86
N ASN A 357 -0.09 8.83 4.73
CA ASN A 357 0.98 7.82 4.61
C ASN A 357 0.86 6.70 5.66
N VAL A 358 -0.36 6.23 5.90
CA VAL A 358 -0.60 5.05 6.74
C VAL A 358 -0.24 3.81 5.92
N GLU A 359 0.71 3.03 6.41
CA GLU A 359 1.24 1.88 5.66
C GLU A 359 0.45 0.59 5.88
N ASP A 360 -0.25 0.49 7.01
CA ASP A 360 -0.96 -0.72 7.42
C ASP A 360 -2.41 -0.40 7.81
N MET A 361 -3.36 -1.01 7.10
CA MET A 361 -4.80 -0.79 7.34
C MET A 361 -5.26 -1.30 8.71
N ARG A 362 -4.55 -2.28 9.29
CA ARG A 362 -4.85 -2.83 10.62
C ARG A 362 -4.77 -1.78 11.71
N ASP A 363 -3.86 -0.83 11.60
CA ASP A 363 -3.73 0.29 12.55
C ASP A 363 -5.03 1.08 12.71
N MET A 364 -5.85 1.14 11.65
CA MET A 364 -7.12 1.86 11.65
C MET A 364 -8.24 1.15 12.42
N VAL A 365 -8.14 -0.17 12.60
CA VAL A 365 -9.23 -1.01 13.15
C VAL A 365 -8.88 -1.70 14.47
N GLU A 366 -7.60 -1.81 14.83
CA GLU A 366 -7.14 -2.46 16.06
C GLU A 366 -7.46 -1.69 17.33
N GLY A 367 -7.86 -0.42 17.22
CA GLY A 367 -8.27 0.41 18.34
C GLY A 367 -7.12 0.96 19.19
N ASP A 368 -5.88 0.94 18.69
CA ASP A 368 -4.74 1.51 19.40
C ASP A 368 -4.82 3.04 19.40
N VAL A 369 -4.97 3.62 20.58
CA VAL A 369 -5.05 5.07 20.74
C VAL A 369 -3.78 5.81 20.33
N ARG A 370 -2.63 5.13 20.24
CA ARG A 370 -1.39 5.71 19.72
C ARG A 370 -1.50 6.05 18.24
N PHE A 371 -2.32 5.30 17.51
CA PHE A 371 -2.65 5.61 16.11
C PHE A 371 -3.51 6.87 16.00
N THR A 372 -4.56 6.99 16.80
CA THR A 372 -5.53 8.09 16.67
C THR A 372 -5.05 9.42 17.24
N ARG A 373 -4.27 9.39 18.34
CA ARG A 373 -3.82 10.60 19.07
C ARG A 373 -3.06 11.63 18.21
N PRO A 374 -2.16 11.24 17.30
CA PRO A 374 -1.45 12.19 16.43
C PRO A 374 -2.36 13.01 15.51
N PHE A 375 -3.53 12.47 15.14
CA PHE A 375 -4.51 13.18 14.33
C PHE A 375 -5.26 14.28 15.09
N GLY A 376 -5.32 14.19 16.43
CA GLY A 376 -6.03 15.18 17.23
C GLY A 376 -7.53 15.21 16.96
N MET A 377 -8.11 16.42 16.99
CA MET A 377 -9.55 16.64 16.76
C MET A 377 -9.84 17.05 15.30
N GLU A 378 -8.82 17.44 14.54
CA GLU A 378 -8.91 17.87 13.15
C GLU A 378 -7.84 17.18 12.31
N ILE A 379 -8.16 16.89 11.07
CA ILE A 379 -7.28 16.31 10.06
C ILE A 379 -7.08 17.29 8.90
#